data_348d7826cc16178b8005ba1b0cd336fa
#
_entry.id   348d7826cc16178b8005ba1b0cd336fa
#
_cell.length_a   1.000
_cell.length_b   1.000
_cell.length_c   1.000
_cell.angle_alpha   90.00
_cell.angle_beta   90.00
_cell.angle_gamma   90.00
#
_symmetry.space_group_name_H-M   'P 1'
#
loop_
_entity.id
_entity.type
_entity.pdbx_description
1 polymer ?
#
loop_
_entity_poly.entity_id
_entity_poly.type
_entity_poly.pdbx_seq_one_letter_code
_entity_poly.pdbx_strand_id
1 'polypeptide(L)'
;KKLQVSNSFPTKGKHKLLMLLINYNDTETLYTQADFQNVMNQENYAGTGSFRDYYLEQSFGQLDIETTVTPWVKLNGAKRYYGSEGAVAMITEALRMIEDEIDLREFDNDGDGVLDGLTVIHQGTGQEMTGSSADIWSHSSEIIGLTIDGIAVKRYTIQPEQQREEKITNIGVICHEFGHNLGAPDFYDTDYGQSGGTYGGTGVWDIMGGGAWNGDNG
;
A
#
# COMPACT_ATOMS: atom_id res chain seq x y z
N LYS A 1 16.80 -11.68 25.45
CA LYS A 1 17.07 -11.07 24.14
C LYS A 1 15.73 -10.88 23.47
N LYS A 2 15.24 -9.64 23.39
CA LYS A 2 14.14 -9.31 22.48
C LYS A 2 14.66 -9.62 21.08
N LEU A 3 13.96 -10.47 20.34
CA LEU A 3 14.07 -10.50 18.89
C LEU A 3 13.65 -9.09 18.43
N GLN A 4 14.61 -8.28 17.99
CA GLN A 4 14.33 -7.10 17.20
C GLN A 4 13.80 -7.64 15.86
N VAL A 5 12.50 -7.63 15.67
CA VAL A 5 11.89 -7.71 14.34
C VAL A 5 12.15 -6.34 13.72
N SER A 6 13.29 -6.19 13.07
CA SER A 6 13.68 -4.96 12.41
C SER A 6 12.72 -4.70 11.25
N ASN A 7 12.19 -3.50 11.20
CA ASN A 7 11.47 -2.88 10.08
C ASN A 7 10.03 -3.36 9.81
N SER A 8 9.27 -3.80 10.82
CA SER A 8 7.83 -3.96 10.69
C SER A 8 7.12 -2.75 11.31
N PHE A 9 5.98 -2.36 10.72
CA PHE A 9 5.13 -1.30 11.28
C PHE A 9 4.74 -1.65 12.73
N PRO A 10 4.70 -0.68 13.66
CA PRO A 10 4.30 -0.93 15.05
C PRO A 10 2.90 -1.53 15.13
N THR A 11 2.71 -2.58 15.93
CA THR A 11 1.45 -3.35 15.99
C THR A 11 0.48 -2.88 17.07
N LYS A 12 0.83 -1.87 17.86
CA LYS A 12 -0.01 -1.32 18.95
C LYS A 12 0.25 0.16 19.13
N GLY A 13 -0.80 0.89 19.46
CA GLY A 13 -0.74 2.34 19.69
C GLY A 13 -1.37 3.12 18.55
N LYS A 14 -1.21 4.44 18.63
CA LYS A 14 -1.61 5.37 17.57
C LYS A 14 -0.38 5.72 16.74
N HIS A 15 -0.44 5.45 15.43
CA HIS A 15 0.68 5.61 14.50
C HIS A 15 0.26 6.34 13.24
N LYS A 16 1.25 6.95 12.57
CA LYS A 16 1.06 7.61 11.28
C LYS A 16 1.55 6.72 10.14
N LEU A 17 0.78 6.67 9.06
CA LEU A 17 1.12 6.01 7.80
C LEU A 17 1.17 7.05 6.69
N LEU A 18 2.15 6.96 5.80
CA LEU A 18 2.20 7.78 4.59
C LEU A 18 1.57 7.04 3.41
N MET A 19 0.60 7.68 2.73
CA MET A 19 0.11 7.24 1.42
C MET A 19 0.55 8.22 0.35
N LEU A 20 1.34 7.73 -0.60
CA LEU A 20 1.89 8.49 -1.72
C LEU A 20 1.06 8.25 -2.98
N LEU A 21 0.45 9.29 -3.53
CA LEU A 21 -0.31 9.22 -4.79
C LEU A 21 0.57 9.59 -5.97
N ILE A 22 0.74 8.69 -6.94
CA ILE A 22 1.63 8.86 -8.09
C ILE A 22 0.84 8.84 -9.40
N ASN A 23 1.00 9.90 -10.20
CA ASN A 23 0.49 10.02 -11.56
C ASN A 23 1.63 10.12 -12.57
N TYR A 24 1.41 9.65 -13.79
CA TYR A 24 2.36 9.77 -14.91
C TYR A 24 2.15 11.08 -15.67
N ASN A 25 3.15 11.52 -16.45
CA ASN A 25 3.04 12.77 -17.18
C ASN A 25 2.03 12.74 -18.34
N ASP A 26 1.71 11.54 -18.82
CA ASP A 26 0.82 11.30 -19.99
C ASP A 26 -0.56 10.74 -19.60
N THR A 27 -0.89 10.74 -18.30
CA THR A 27 -2.18 10.23 -17.81
C THR A 27 -2.90 11.25 -16.92
N GLU A 28 -4.20 11.04 -16.73
CA GLU A 28 -5.04 11.83 -15.83
C GLU A 28 -5.65 10.91 -14.76
N THR A 29 -5.78 11.41 -13.55
CA THR A 29 -6.37 10.70 -12.43
C THR A 29 -7.89 10.80 -12.45
N LEU A 30 -8.58 9.76 -12.01
CA LEU A 30 -10.03 9.76 -11.89
C LEU A 30 -10.47 10.19 -10.48
N TYR A 31 -9.68 9.86 -9.47
CA TYR A 31 -9.99 10.13 -8.08
C TYR A 31 -9.07 11.18 -7.47
N THR A 32 -9.61 11.93 -6.52
CA THR A 32 -8.89 13.01 -5.84
C THR A 32 -8.13 12.50 -4.60
N GLN A 33 -7.21 13.33 -4.07
CA GLN A 33 -6.60 13.11 -2.77
C GLN A 33 -7.66 12.90 -1.67
N ALA A 34 -8.74 13.68 -1.70
CA ALA A 34 -9.80 13.60 -0.70
C ALA A 34 -10.55 12.26 -0.73
N ASP A 35 -10.71 11.65 -1.92
CA ASP A 35 -11.31 10.33 -2.04
C ASP A 35 -10.45 9.27 -1.33
N PHE A 36 -9.13 9.29 -1.53
CA PHE A 36 -8.22 8.38 -0.82
C PHE A 36 -8.11 8.70 0.68
N GLN A 37 -8.18 9.97 1.06
CA GLN A 37 -8.26 10.35 2.47
C GLN A 37 -9.48 9.72 3.16
N ASN A 38 -10.62 9.66 2.46
CA ASN A 38 -11.83 9.03 2.96
C ASN A 38 -11.69 7.51 3.02
N VAL A 39 -11.19 6.86 1.95
CA VAL A 39 -10.91 5.40 1.94
C VAL A 39 -10.02 4.99 3.11
N MET A 40 -9.03 5.81 3.45
CA MET A 40 -8.06 5.47 4.48
C MET A 40 -8.53 5.79 5.91
N ASN A 41 -9.25 6.89 6.13
CA ASN A 41 -9.45 7.41 7.48
C ASN A 41 -10.90 7.66 7.89
N GLN A 42 -11.85 7.75 6.94
CA GLN A 42 -13.24 8.13 7.28
C GLN A 42 -13.93 7.02 8.05
N GLU A 43 -14.41 7.33 9.26
CA GLU A 43 -15.23 6.41 10.05
C GLU A 43 -16.46 5.94 9.25
N ASN A 44 -16.69 4.63 9.23
CA ASN A 44 -17.79 4.00 8.51
C ASN A 44 -17.85 4.38 7.01
N TYR A 45 -16.70 4.49 6.34
CA TYR A 45 -16.62 4.81 4.91
C TYR A 45 -17.50 3.88 4.10
N ALA A 46 -18.34 4.45 3.23
CA ALA A 46 -19.29 3.74 2.36
C ALA A 46 -20.23 2.74 3.09
N GLY A 47 -20.34 2.86 4.43
CA GLY A 47 -21.16 1.95 5.26
C GLY A 47 -20.50 0.60 5.57
N THR A 48 -19.25 0.39 5.17
CA THR A 48 -18.47 -0.84 5.38
C THR A 48 -17.19 -0.62 6.17
N GLY A 49 -16.75 0.63 6.29
CA GLY A 49 -15.55 1.01 7.02
C GLY A 49 -14.38 1.40 6.11
N SER A 50 -13.43 2.15 6.69
CA SER A 50 -12.17 2.55 6.09
C SER A 50 -11.04 1.56 6.42
N PHE A 51 -9.84 1.81 5.84
CA PHE A 51 -8.62 1.12 6.24
C PHE A 51 -8.36 1.25 7.77
N ARG A 52 -8.54 2.46 8.32
CA ARG A 52 -8.39 2.71 9.75
C ARG A 52 -9.40 1.92 10.58
N ASP A 53 -10.70 1.93 10.19
CA ASP A 53 -11.74 1.16 10.87
C ASP A 53 -11.41 -0.33 10.90
N TYR A 54 -10.94 -0.87 9.76
CA TYR A 54 -10.57 -2.28 9.66
C TYR A 54 -9.48 -2.64 10.69
N TYR A 55 -8.35 -1.93 10.71
CA TYR A 55 -7.26 -2.26 11.63
C TYR A 55 -7.61 -1.97 13.10
N LEU A 56 -8.41 -0.95 13.36
CA LEU A 56 -8.90 -0.66 14.70
C LEU A 56 -9.79 -1.82 15.22
N GLU A 57 -10.69 -2.31 14.38
CA GLU A 57 -11.58 -3.44 14.71
C GLU A 57 -10.78 -4.74 14.87
N GLN A 58 -9.95 -5.12 13.88
CA GLN A 58 -9.18 -6.36 13.91
C GLN A 58 -8.17 -6.43 15.06
N SER A 59 -7.68 -5.29 15.53
CA SER A 59 -6.79 -5.20 16.68
C SER A 59 -7.50 -5.08 18.02
N PHE A 60 -8.83 -5.12 18.05
CA PHE A 60 -9.63 -4.85 19.26
C PHE A 60 -9.32 -3.47 19.87
N GLY A 61 -9.17 -2.45 19.02
CA GLY A 61 -8.87 -1.07 19.42
C GLY A 61 -7.42 -0.84 19.85
N GLN A 62 -6.50 -1.79 19.62
CA GLN A 62 -5.11 -1.65 20.05
C GLN A 62 -4.22 -0.97 19.02
N LEU A 63 -4.56 -0.98 17.73
CA LEU A 63 -3.81 -0.36 16.64
C LEU A 63 -4.68 0.68 15.93
N ASP A 64 -4.37 1.95 16.13
CA ASP A 64 -5.01 3.09 15.47
C ASP A 64 -4.04 3.71 14.46
N ILE A 65 -4.35 3.62 13.16
CA ILE A 65 -3.50 4.11 12.08
C ILE A 65 -4.13 5.32 11.42
N GLU A 66 -3.48 6.48 11.58
CA GLU A 66 -3.87 7.71 10.90
C GLU A 66 -3.03 7.87 9.63
N THR A 67 -3.67 7.87 8.46
CA THR A 67 -2.97 7.95 7.17
C THR A 67 -2.93 9.40 6.68
N THR A 68 -1.73 9.91 6.40
CA THR A 68 -1.54 11.14 5.64
C THR A 68 -1.45 10.79 4.16
N VAL A 69 -2.35 11.35 3.36
CA VAL A 69 -2.39 11.13 1.90
C VAL A 69 -1.80 12.35 1.21
N THR A 70 -0.81 12.16 0.32
CA THR A 70 -0.21 13.27 -0.43
C THR A 70 -1.16 13.77 -1.53
N PRO A 71 -1.01 15.01 -2.02
CA PRO A 71 -1.49 15.33 -3.36
C PRO A 71 -0.94 14.36 -4.40
N TRP A 72 -1.58 14.28 -5.57
CA TRP A 72 -1.05 13.52 -6.69
C TRP A 72 0.29 14.11 -7.16
N VAL A 73 1.36 13.32 -7.06
CA VAL A 73 2.69 13.67 -7.57
C VAL A 73 2.75 13.29 -9.04
N LYS A 74 2.82 14.27 -9.94
CA LYS A 74 2.91 14.04 -11.38
C LYS A 74 4.38 13.85 -11.78
N LEU A 75 4.76 12.60 -12.09
CA LEU A 75 6.10 12.23 -12.52
C LEU A 75 6.51 12.89 -13.84
N ASN A 76 7.82 12.97 -14.10
CA ASN A 76 8.33 13.50 -15.36
C ASN A 76 8.22 12.50 -16.52
N GLY A 77 8.17 11.20 -16.21
CA GLY A 77 8.09 10.13 -17.19
C GLY A 77 6.65 9.74 -17.55
N ALA A 78 6.47 9.23 -18.78
CA ALA A 78 5.23 8.60 -19.21
C ALA A 78 5.06 7.20 -18.58
N LYS A 79 3.83 6.70 -18.46
CA LYS A 79 3.54 5.37 -17.89
C LYS A 79 4.41 4.27 -18.47
N ARG A 80 4.55 4.22 -19.78
CA ARG A 80 5.38 3.23 -20.50
C ARG A 80 6.87 3.27 -20.13
N TYR A 81 7.37 4.38 -19.61
CA TYR A 81 8.78 4.54 -19.23
C TYR A 81 9.11 3.69 -17.99
N TYR A 82 8.19 3.64 -17.04
CA TYR A 82 8.38 2.87 -15.81
C TYR A 82 8.02 1.40 -16.01
N GLY A 83 6.97 1.09 -16.78
CA GLY A 83 6.50 -0.28 -17.00
C GLY A 83 6.10 -0.98 -15.69
N SER A 84 5.95 -2.30 -15.76
CA SER A 84 5.52 -3.12 -14.60
C SER A 84 6.56 -3.21 -13.48
N GLU A 85 7.84 -3.08 -13.82
CA GLU A 85 8.95 -3.22 -12.86
C GLU A 85 9.43 -1.87 -12.29
N GLY A 86 8.77 -0.76 -12.67
CA GLY A 86 9.23 0.59 -12.37
C GLY A 86 8.84 1.13 -11.00
N ALA A 87 8.19 0.35 -10.13
CA ALA A 87 7.66 0.84 -8.85
C ALA A 87 8.72 1.59 -8.01
N VAL A 88 9.91 1.01 -7.83
CA VAL A 88 11.00 1.65 -7.05
C VAL A 88 11.46 2.97 -7.68
N ALA A 89 11.55 3.03 -9.01
CA ALA A 89 11.94 4.25 -9.71
C ALA A 89 10.88 5.36 -9.55
N MET A 90 9.60 5.01 -9.68
CA MET A 90 8.48 5.92 -9.48
C MET A 90 8.44 6.49 -8.06
N ILE A 91 8.56 5.61 -7.06
CA ILE A 91 8.55 5.99 -5.65
C ILE A 91 9.72 6.91 -5.34
N THR A 92 10.91 6.55 -5.82
CA THR A 92 12.12 7.36 -5.61
C THR A 92 11.98 8.75 -6.21
N GLU A 93 11.49 8.85 -7.45
CA GLU A 93 11.25 10.12 -8.12
C GLU A 93 10.19 10.94 -7.38
N ALA A 94 9.05 10.35 -7.06
CA ALA A 94 7.96 11.04 -6.38
C ALA A 94 8.38 11.57 -5.00
N LEU A 95 9.05 10.77 -4.19
CA LEU A 95 9.55 11.23 -2.87
C LEU A 95 10.56 12.36 -2.98
N ARG A 96 11.44 12.32 -3.99
CA ARG A 96 12.38 13.42 -4.27
C ARG A 96 11.69 14.71 -4.71
N MET A 97 10.57 14.60 -5.42
CA MET A 97 9.81 15.77 -5.87
C MET A 97 9.10 16.50 -4.74
N ILE A 98 8.78 15.80 -3.65
CA ILE A 98 8.02 16.34 -2.52
C ILE A 98 8.83 16.38 -1.21
N GLU A 99 10.16 16.17 -1.26
CA GLU A 99 10.99 16.11 -0.04
C GLU A 99 10.96 17.40 0.78
N ASP A 100 10.75 18.55 0.15
CA ASP A 100 10.60 19.83 0.84
C ASP A 100 9.16 20.09 1.36
N GLU A 101 8.18 19.25 0.98
CA GLU A 101 6.76 19.43 1.31
C GLU A 101 6.29 18.51 2.44
N ILE A 102 7.03 17.40 2.67
CA ILE A 102 6.66 16.38 3.66
C ILE A 102 7.84 15.97 4.51
N ASP A 103 7.64 15.98 5.82
CA ASP A 103 8.66 15.53 6.78
C ASP A 103 8.50 14.03 7.06
N LEU A 104 9.36 13.19 6.47
CA LEU A 104 9.30 11.75 6.67
C LEU A 104 9.54 11.29 8.12
N ARG A 105 10.15 12.15 8.97
CA ARG A 105 10.32 11.86 10.39
C ARG A 105 9.01 11.71 11.15
N GLU A 106 7.92 12.27 10.62
CA GLU A 106 6.59 12.10 11.21
C GLU A 106 6.04 10.68 11.10
N PHE A 107 6.61 9.87 10.19
CA PHE A 107 6.19 8.49 9.89
C PHE A 107 7.23 7.44 10.34
N ASP A 108 8.27 7.88 11.04
CA ASP A 108 9.20 7.06 11.83
C ASP A 108 8.63 6.97 13.26
N ASN A 109 7.67 6.07 13.46
CA ASN A 109 6.86 6.01 14.67
C ASN A 109 7.62 5.48 15.89
N ASP A 110 8.73 4.75 15.68
CA ASP A 110 9.56 4.17 16.75
C ASP A 110 10.91 4.90 16.94
N GLY A 111 11.24 5.86 16.06
CA GLY A 111 12.42 6.72 16.14
C GLY A 111 13.73 6.02 15.76
N ASP A 112 13.68 4.98 14.91
CA ASP A 112 14.85 4.20 14.50
C ASP A 112 15.55 4.75 13.24
N GLY A 113 15.01 5.81 12.64
CA GLY A 113 15.54 6.45 11.42
C GLY A 113 15.06 5.77 10.14
N VAL A 114 14.03 4.94 10.21
CA VAL A 114 13.41 4.26 9.07
C VAL A 114 11.94 4.65 8.97
N LEU A 115 11.46 4.85 7.76
CA LEU A 115 10.03 5.00 7.49
C LEU A 115 9.33 3.67 7.76
N ASP A 116 8.43 3.61 8.76
CA ASP A 116 7.78 2.37 9.19
C ASP A 116 6.84 1.79 8.14
N GLY A 117 6.15 2.65 7.38
CA GLY A 117 5.23 2.21 6.34
C GLY A 117 5.06 3.25 5.24
N LEU A 118 5.05 2.78 4.00
CA LEU A 118 4.73 3.56 2.81
C LEU A 118 3.73 2.79 1.96
N THR A 119 2.53 3.34 1.84
CA THR A 119 1.51 2.84 0.91
C THR A 119 1.50 3.73 -0.32
N VAL A 120 1.52 3.14 -1.51
CA VAL A 120 1.59 3.86 -2.77
C VAL A 120 0.37 3.55 -3.62
N ILE A 121 -0.25 4.56 -4.17
CA ILE A 121 -1.29 4.44 -5.19
C ILE A 121 -0.71 4.95 -6.51
N HIS A 122 -0.70 4.10 -7.54
CA HIS A 122 -0.35 4.51 -8.89
C HIS A 122 -1.60 4.76 -9.73
N GLN A 123 -1.54 5.71 -10.65
CA GLN A 123 -2.64 6.04 -11.54
C GLN A 123 -3.09 4.85 -12.39
N GLY A 124 -4.40 4.72 -12.57
CA GLY A 124 -5.05 3.73 -13.45
C GLY A 124 -5.33 2.40 -12.77
N THR A 125 -5.53 1.37 -13.60
CA THR A 125 -5.89 0.01 -13.16
C THR A 125 -4.64 -0.88 -13.07
N GLY A 126 -4.62 -1.82 -12.12
CA GLY A 126 -3.52 -2.76 -11.91
C GLY A 126 -3.53 -3.95 -12.87
N GLN A 127 -2.40 -4.65 -12.93
CA GLN A 127 -2.22 -5.86 -13.77
C GLN A 127 -3.18 -6.98 -13.37
N GLU A 128 -3.55 -7.08 -12.11
CA GLU A 128 -4.49 -8.08 -11.59
C GLU A 128 -5.88 -7.99 -12.24
N MET A 129 -6.22 -6.83 -12.78
CA MET A 129 -7.48 -6.60 -13.49
C MET A 129 -7.32 -6.56 -15.00
N THR A 130 -6.22 -5.94 -15.48
CA THR A 130 -6.00 -5.79 -16.93
C THR A 130 -5.42 -7.03 -17.57
N GLY A 131 -4.71 -7.87 -16.79
CA GLY A 131 -3.91 -8.98 -17.30
C GLY A 131 -2.70 -8.55 -18.13
N SER A 132 -2.45 -7.24 -18.26
CA SER A 132 -1.37 -6.67 -19.06
C SER A 132 -0.06 -6.64 -18.29
N SER A 133 0.98 -7.26 -18.83
CA SER A 133 2.33 -7.17 -18.27
C SER A 133 2.97 -5.78 -18.35
N ALA A 134 2.28 -4.79 -18.93
CA ALA A 134 2.69 -3.40 -18.92
C ALA A 134 2.19 -2.63 -17.68
N ASP A 135 1.26 -3.21 -16.94
CA ASP A 135 0.69 -2.63 -15.73
C ASP A 135 1.35 -3.22 -14.47
N ILE A 136 1.31 -2.47 -13.37
CA ILE A 136 1.88 -2.89 -12.10
C ILE A 136 0.87 -3.80 -11.39
N TRP A 137 1.34 -4.95 -10.90
CA TRP A 137 0.60 -5.83 -9.99
C TRP A 137 0.66 -5.26 -8.57
N SER A 138 -0.45 -5.30 -7.82
CA SER A 138 -0.44 -4.94 -6.39
C SER A 138 0.54 -5.82 -5.62
N HIS A 139 1.42 -5.22 -4.82
CA HIS A 139 2.41 -5.98 -4.07
C HIS A 139 3.02 -5.19 -2.91
N SER A 140 3.62 -5.92 -1.96
CA SER A 140 4.55 -5.42 -0.96
C SER A 140 5.98 -5.78 -1.35
N SER A 141 6.93 -4.83 -1.23
CA SER A 141 8.33 -5.07 -1.59
C SER A 141 9.29 -4.15 -0.84
N GLU A 142 10.59 -4.32 -1.12
CA GLU A 142 11.66 -3.57 -0.47
C GLU A 142 12.33 -2.57 -1.42
N ILE A 143 12.85 -1.48 -0.83
CA ILE A 143 13.69 -0.50 -1.50
C ILE A 143 15.08 -0.54 -0.87
N ILE A 144 16.11 -0.69 -1.70
CA ILE A 144 17.49 -0.76 -1.23
C ILE A 144 18.18 0.58 -1.48
N GLY A 145 18.72 1.17 -0.41
CA GLY A 145 19.62 2.34 -0.52
C GLY A 145 18.93 3.69 -0.71
N LEU A 146 17.60 3.78 -0.54
CA LEU A 146 16.90 5.07 -0.61
C LEU A 146 16.88 5.73 0.78
N THR A 147 17.33 6.99 0.83
CA THR A 147 17.26 7.86 2.01
C THR A 147 16.77 9.23 1.57
N ILE A 148 15.79 9.78 2.26
CA ILE A 148 15.21 11.11 2.07
C ILE A 148 15.31 11.84 3.41
N ASP A 149 15.94 13.01 3.46
CA ASP A 149 16.11 13.83 4.68
C ASP A 149 16.63 13.07 5.91
N GLY A 150 17.47 12.07 5.69
CA GLY A 150 18.06 11.26 6.75
C GLY A 150 17.21 10.07 7.18
N ILE A 151 15.97 9.92 6.65
CA ILE A 151 15.10 8.77 6.90
C ILE A 151 15.28 7.72 5.79
N ALA A 152 15.57 6.49 6.18
CA ALA A 152 15.70 5.38 5.24
C ALA A 152 14.30 4.87 4.83
N VAL A 153 14.05 4.78 3.52
CA VAL A 153 12.82 4.18 2.96
C VAL A 153 13.16 2.77 2.53
N LYS A 154 12.66 1.76 3.25
CA LYS A 154 13.05 0.36 3.04
C LYS A 154 11.95 -0.53 2.50
N ARG A 155 10.70 -0.21 2.78
CA ARG A 155 9.54 -1.01 2.37
C ARG A 155 8.44 -0.13 1.81
N TYR A 156 7.66 -0.70 0.91
CA TYR A 156 6.46 -0.08 0.38
C TYR A 156 5.41 -1.15 0.05
N THR A 157 4.17 -0.70 -0.01
CA THR A 157 3.09 -1.42 -0.68
C THR A 157 2.61 -0.57 -1.84
N ILE A 158 2.19 -1.19 -2.95
CA ILE A 158 1.71 -0.46 -4.12
C ILE A 158 0.43 -1.10 -4.64
N GLN A 159 -0.56 -0.25 -4.94
CA GLN A 159 -1.87 -0.64 -5.45
C GLN A 159 -2.31 0.36 -6.53
N PRO A 160 -3.23 -0.03 -7.43
CA PRO A 160 -3.75 0.89 -8.44
C PRO A 160 -4.73 1.90 -7.85
N GLU A 161 -4.92 3.02 -8.55
CA GLU A 161 -5.99 3.98 -8.30
C GLU A 161 -7.38 3.33 -8.43
N GLN A 162 -7.52 2.44 -9.42
CA GLN A 162 -8.77 1.80 -9.78
C GLN A 162 -8.64 0.29 -9.65
N GLN A 163 -9.49 -0.30 -8.84
CA GLN A 163 -9.57 -1.75 -8.74
C GLN A 163 -10.20 -2.36 -9.98
N ARG A 164 -11.20 -1.68 -10.56
CA ARG A 164 -11.86 -1.99 -11.83
C ARG A 164 -12.06 -0.70 -12.59
N GLU A 165 -12.48 -0.82 -13.84
CA GLU A 165 -12.84 0.34 -14.66
C GLU A 165 -13.81 1.25 -13.89
N GLU A 166 -13.40 2.51 -13.69
CA GLU A 166 -14.16 3.55 -12.99
C GLU A 166 -14.56 3.26 -11.53
N LYS A 167 -13.90 2.32 -10.85
CA LYS A 167 -14.09 2.11 -9.41
C LYS A 167 -12.81 2.35 -8.64
N ILE A 168 -12.87 3.22 -7.64
CA ILE A 168 -11.74 3.46 -6.72
C ILE A 168 -11.31 2.13 -6.09
N THR A 169 -10.00 1.98 -5.92
CA THR A 169 -9.49 0.83 -5.19
C THR A 169 -10.06 0.78 -3.78
N ASN A 170 -10.51 -0.40 -3.36
CA ASN A 170 -11.09 -0.58 -2.03
C ASN A 170 -10.02 -0.96 -1.00
N ILE A 171 -10.45 -1.02 0.26
CA ILE A 171 -9.54 -1.33 1.36
C ILE A 171 -9.04 -2.77 1.38
N GLY A 172 -9.67 -3.71 0.66
CA GLY A 172 -9.32 -5.13 0.74
C GLY A 172 -7.87 -5.39 0.36
N VAL A 173 -7.48 -4.99 -0.86
CA VAL A 173 -6.09 -5.14 -1.33
C VAL A 173 -5.13 -4.26 -0.52
N ILE A 174 -5.53 -3.02 -0.18
CA ILE A 174 -4.71 -2.13 0.66
C ILE A 174 -4.41 -2.77 2.01
N CYS A 175 -5.42 -3.35 2.68
CA CYS A 175 -5.25 -4.05 3.95
C CYS A 175 -4.41 -5.32 3.82
N HIS A 176 -4.56 -6.08 2.73
CA HIS A 176 -3.74 -7.25 2.46
C HIS A 176 -2.26 -6.88 2.37
N GLU A 177 -1.92 -5.95 1.47
CA GLU A 177 -0.52 -5.54 1.29
C GLU A 177 0.05 -4.90 2.56
N PHE A 178 -0.74 -4.10 3.28
CA PHE A 178 -0.29 -3.56 4.55
C PHE A 178 -0.12 -4.64 5.64
N GLY A 179 -0.86 -5.73 5.57
CA GLY A 179 -0.65 -6.91 6.43
C GLY A 179 0.79 -7.43 6.37
N HIS A 180 1.44 -7.36 5.20
CA HIS A 180 2.87 -7.68 5.06
C HIS A 180 3.77 -6.72 5.84
N ASN A 181 3.40 -5.43 5.94
CA ASN A 181 4.12 -4.46 6.78
C ASN A 181 4.00 -4.77 8.28
N LEU A 182 2.93 -5.45 8.69
CA LEU A 182 2.76 -5.97 10.06
C LEU A 182 3.46 -7.32 10.28
N GLY A 183 4.06 -7.90 9.23
CA GLY A 183 4.81 -9.16 9.27
C GLY A 183 3.98 -10.41 8.96
N ALA A 184 2.74 -10.27 8.50
CA ALA A 184 1.94 -11.41 8.08
C ALA A 184 2.40 -11.95 6.71
N PRO A 185 2.57 -13.27 6.53
CA PRO A 185 2.80 -13.87 5.23
C PRO A 185 1.46 -14.06 4.48
N ASP A 186 1.53 -14.35 3.19
CA ASP A 186 0.38 -14.88 2.47
C ASP A 186 -0.09 -16.21 3.05
N PHE A 187 -1.41 -16.40 3.14
CA PHE A 187 -2.04 -17.63 3.60
C PHE A 187 -2.70 -18.40 2.46
N TYR A 188 -2.08 -18.37 1.29
CA TYR A 188 -2.38 -19.19 0.12
C TYR A 188 -1.08 -19.71 -0.50
N ASP A 189 -1.20 -20.63 -1.46
CA ASP A 189 -0.06 -21.18 -2.18
C ASP A 189 0.57 -20.12 -3.10
N THR A 190 1.77 -19.67 -2.75
CA THR A 190 2.52 -18.64 -3.50
C THR A 190 3.48 -19.24 -4.53
N ASP A 191 3.68 -20.57 -4.55
CA ASP A 191 4.58 -21.24 -5.49
C ASP A 191 3.86 -21.97 -6.63
N TYR A 192 2.52 -21.87 -6.66
CA TYR A 192 1.67 -22.42 -7.72
C TYR A 192 1.85 -23.94 -7.95
N GLY A 193 2.09 -24.68 -6.88
CA GLY A 193 2.17 -26.13 -6.89
C GLY A 193 3.56 -26.70 -7.14
N GLN A 194 4.61 -25.90 -7.06
CA GLN A 194 5.99 -26.43 -7.17
C GLN A 194 6.38 -27.31 -5.98
N SER A 195 5.84 -27.06 -4.78
CA SER A 195 6.16 -27.77 -3.54
C SER A 195 5.08 -28.76 -3.06
N GLY A 196 4.25 -29.31 -3.95
CA GLY A 196 3.36 -30.40 -3.56
C GLY A 196 1.88 -30.24 -3.86
N GLY A 197 1.50 -29.30 -4.71
CA GLY A 197 0.13 -29.07 -5.16
C GLY A 197 -0.36 -27.65 -4.87
N THR A 198 -1.46 -27.25 -5.49
CA THR A 198 -2.04 -25.91 -5.32
C THR A 198 -3.04 -25.91 -4.15
N TYR A 199 -2.88 -24.98 -3.22
CA TYR A 199 -3.73 -24.85 -2.04
C TYR A 199 -4.35 -23.47 -1.94
N GLY A 200 -5.66 -23.39 -1.68
CA GLY A 200 -6.37 -22.14 -1.45
C GLY A 200 -6.11 -21.48 -0.09
N GLY A 201 -5.29 -22.13 0.77
CA GLY A 201 -4.98 -21.63 2.10
C GLY A 201 -6.21 -21.38 2.97
N THR A 202 -6.26 -20.20 3.60
CA THR A 202 -7.41 -19.76 4.41
C THR A 202 -8.62 -19.33 3.57
N GLY A 203 -8.47 -19.26 2.25
CA GLY A 203 -9.53 -18.88 1.32
C GLY A 203 -10.04 -17.48 1.59
N VAL A 204 -11.36 -17.28 1.48
CA VAL A 204 -12.03 -15.97 1.63
C VAL A 204 -12.22 -15.53 3.09
N TRP A 205 -11.78 -16.33 4.06
CA TRP A 205 -11.98 -16.04 5.49
C TRP A 205 -10.88 -15.18 6.11
N ASP A 206 -9.82 -14.90 5.38
CA ASP A 206 -8.66 -14.17 5.86
C ASP A 206 -8.21 -13.13 4.85
N ILE A 207 -7.84 -11.93 5.32
CA ILE A 207 -7.35 -10.84 4.47
C ILE A 207 -6.04 -11.22 3.77
N MET A 208 -5.20 -12.05 4.40
CA MET A 208 -3.95 -12.56 3.83
C MET A 208 -4.17 -13.76 2.90
N GLY A 209 -5.42 -14.12 2.64
CA GLY A 209 -5.87 -15.07 1.64
C GLY A 209 -6.77 -14.42 0.60
N GLY A 210 -7.81 -15.13 0.15
CA GLY A 210 -8.79 -14.62 -0.79
C GLY A 210 -9.75 -13.56 -0.23
N GLY A 211 -9.71 -13.30 1.09
CA GLY A 211 -10.60 -12.34 1.76
C GLY A 211 -10.43 -10.89 1.28
N ALA A 212 -9.26 -10.54 0.73
CA ALA A 212 -9.01 -9.24 0.12
C ALA A 212 -9.95 -8.91 -1.06
N TRP A 213 -10.57 -9.92 -1.65
CA TRP A 213 -11.47 -9.83 -2.80
C TRP A 213 -12.94 -10.03 -2.46
N ASN A 214 -13.31 -10.05 -1.18
CA ASN A 214 -14.70 -10.22 -0.74
C ASN A 214 -15.59 -9.02 -1.07
N GLY A 215 -16.91 -9.27 -1.11
CA GLY A 215 -17.91 -8.26 -1.38
C GLY A 215 -18.08 -7.98 -2.87
N ASP A 216 -18.46 -6.73 -3.21
CA ASP A 216 -18.65 -6.27 -4.60
C ASP A 216 -17.31 -6.11 -5.36
N ASN A 217 -16.26 -6.65 -4.82
CA ASN A 217 -14.90 -6.54 -5.32
C ASN A 217 -14.47 -7.79 -6.08
N GLY A 218 -15.26 -8.85 -5.95
CA GLY A 218 -15.13 -10.07 -6.72
C GLY A 218 -15.81 -9.99 -8.07
#